data_1198d17993efd53b365adec28f41a8a6
#
_entry.id   1198d17993efd53b365adec28f41a8a6
#
_cell.length_a   1.000
_cell.length_b   1.000
_cell.length_c   1.000
_cell.angle_alpha   90.00
_cell.angle_beta   90.00
_cell.angle_gamma   90.00
#
_symmetry.space_group_name_H-M   'P 1'
#
loop_
_entity.id
_entity.type
_entity.pdbx_description
1 polymer ?
#
loop_
_entity_poly.entity_id
_entity_poly.type
_entity_poly.pdbx_seq_one_letter_code
_entity_poly.pdbx_strand_id
1 'polypeptide(L)'
;MITLSKENVVDYVKSRLNFFNLNGDIKVSAIGEGSVEEDGDGFINFVYRVSDGEHHLIVKQSTLEARSKGSFTLDLNRYKLEYDAMKICAAIVPDLIPKLYDCDEENRVFITEDVSYLRISRFQLLKGVTYPKLADQIARYMAATQFYTSEYYLDTKRFRDLSVHFMNTTMRKIMEVGMFLTSVTPEDTVGRPLDPEFVTFSKRICADPAVLLARQKLRHLFMSKGECLIHCDLHTSNIFASQTEAKVIDMEYAFF
;
A
#
# COMPACT_ATOMS: atom_id res chain seq x y z
N MET A 1 -2.21 -2.39 -24.71
CA MET A 1 -1.69 -1.93 -23.41
C MET A 1 -0.62 -0.88 -23.65
N ILE A 2 -0.77 0.31 -23.09
CA ILE A 2 0.17 1.44 -23.15
C ILE A 2 1.10 1.32 -21.95
N THR A 3 2.41 1.51 -22.15
CA THR A 3 3.33 1.73 -21.02
C THR A 3 3.41 3.22 -20.77
N LEU A 4 3.07 3.65 -19.54
CA LEU A 4 3.13 5.04 -19.15
C LEU A 4 4.56 5.51 -18.92
N SER A 5 4.80 6.75 -19.32
CA SER A 5 6.04 7.49 -19.12
C SER A 5 5.70 8.96 -18.82
N LYS A 6 6.70 9.77 -18.47
CA LYS A 6 6.50 11.21 -18.27
C LYS A 6 5.99 11.93 -19.52
N GLU A 7 6.36 11.44 -20.69
CA GLU A 7 6.03 12.03 -21.99
C GLU A 7 4.56 11.78 -22.37
N ASN A 8 3.97 10.65 -21.95
CA ASN A 8 2.63 10.25 -22.40
C ASN A 8 1.56 10.24 -21.28
N VAL A 9 1.94 10.31 -20.00
CA VAL A 9 0.99 10.25 -18.87
C VAL A 9 -0.01 11.40 -18.87
N VAL A 10 0.39 12.58 -19.34
CA VAL A 10 -0.51 13.74 -19.43
C VAL A 10 -1.61 13.47 -20.44
N ASP A 11 -1.28 13.02 -21.64
CA ASP A 11 -2.27 12.71 -22.67
C ASP A 11 -3.17 11.54 -22.24
N TYR A 12 -2.60 10.58 -21.50
CA TYR A 12 -3.38 9.50 -20.90
C TYR A 12 -4.42 10.07 -19.89
N VAL A 13 -4.01 10.90 -18.93
CA VAL A 13 -4.94 11.53 -17.96
C VAL A 13 -6.03 12.33 -18.67
N LYS A 14 -5.66 13.09 -19.70
CA LYS A 14 -6.59 13.83 -20.57
C LYS A 14 -7.68 12.96 -21.17
N SER A 15 -7.30 11.79 -21.65
CA SER A 15 -8.24 10.86 -22.28
C SER A 15 -9.21 10.21 -21.28
N ARG A 16 -8.89 10.25 -19.99
CA ARG A 16 -9.64 9.57 -18.93
C ARG A 16 -10.47 10.51 -18.05
N LEU A 17 -10.00 11.74 -17.82
CA LEU A 17 -10.61 12.68 -16.86
C LEU A 17 -11.03 13.99 -17.55
N ASN A 18 -12.33 14.25 -17.60
CA ASN A 18 -12.91 15.42 -18.28
C ASN A 18 -12.65 16.75 -17.54
N PHE A 19 -12.37 16.69 -16.24
CA PHE A 19 -12.18 17.87 -15.41
C PHE A 19 -10.74 18.41 -15.39
N PHE A 20 -9.77 17.63 -15.92
CA PHE A 20 -8.37 18.00 -15.90
C PHE A 20 -8.10 19.16 -16.88
N ASN A 21 -7.59 20.29 -16.38
CA ASN A 21 -7.37 21.49 -17.17
C ASN A 21 -6.09 21.37 -18.01
N LEU A 22 -6.26 21.25 -19.30
CA LEU A 22 -5.17 21.05 -20.26
C LEU A 22 -4.38 22.31 -20.62
N ASN A 23 -4.93 23.48 -20.30
CA ASN A 23 -4.33 24.77 -20.60
C ASN A 23 -3.55 25.36 -19.41
N GLY A 24 -3.50 24.64 -18.28
CA GLY A 24 -2.75 25.00 -17.10
C GLY A 24 -1.25 24.69 -17.21
N ASP A 25 -0.50 25.09 -16.20
CA ASP A 25 0.91 24.72 -16.04
C ASP A 25 1.00 23.26 -15.57
N ILE A 26 1.04 22.34 -16.53
CA ILE A 26 1.04 20.90 -16.23
C ILE A 26 2.40 20.47 -15.73
N LYS A 27 2.43 19.94 -14.50
CA LYS A 27 3.62 19.38 -13.87
C LYS A 27 3.52 17.88 -13.78
N VAL A 28 4.61 17.21 -14.15
CA VAL A 28 4.74 15.76 -14.08
C VAL A 28 6.03 15.40 -13.33
N SER A 29 5.93 14.54 -12.35
CA SER A 29 7.09 13.90 -11.72
C SER A 29 6.84 12.40 -11.54
N ALA A 30 7.88 11.58 -11.65
CA ALA A 30 7.79 10.18 -11.31
C ALA A 30 8.18 10.00 -9.83
N ILE A 31 7.38 9.25 -9.08
CA ILE A 31 7.68 8.90 -7.69
C ILE A 31 8.95 8.04 -7.66
N GLY A 32 9.86 8.36 -6.72
CA GLY A 32 11.18 7.72 -6.59
C GLY A 32 12.30 8.40 -7.35
N GLU A 33 12.06 9.55 -8.00
CA GLU A 33 13.10 10.44 -8.53
C GLU A 33 13.44 11.58 -7.55
N GLY A 34 12.53 11.86 -6.63
CA GLY A 34 12.71 12.83 -5.55
C GLY A 34 13.41 12.23 -4.33
N SER A 35 13.34 12.92 -3.21
CA SER A 35 13.82 12.40 -1.95
C SER A 35 12.87 11.32 -1.40
N VAL A 36 13.42 10.33 -0.69
CA VAL A 36 12.60 9.28 -0.03
C VAL A 36 11.59 9.88 0.96
N GLU A 37 11.91 11.05 1.54
CA GLU A 37 11.00 11.74 2.47
C GLU A 37 9.76 12.35 1.76
N GLU A 38 9.88 12.69 0.48
CA GLU A 38 8.81 13.29 -0.32
C GLU A 38 8.01 12.23 -1.07
N ASP A 39 8.70 11.23 -1.60
CA ASP A 39 8.14 10.25 -2.50
C ASP A 39 7.86 8.89 -1.84
N GLY A 40 8.46 8.61 -0.67
CA GLY A 40 8.44 7.27 -0.06
C GLY A 40 9.42 6.30 -0.72
N ASP A 41 9.40 5.06 -0.24
CA ASP A 41 10.28 3.97 -0.70
C ASP A 41 9.58 3.06 -1.75
N GLY A 42 8.59 3.58 -2.48
CA GLY A 42 7.81 2.82 -3.46
C GLY A 42 8.63 2.35 -4.67
N PHE A 43 9.10 1.09 -4.63
CA PHE A 43 9.99 0.52 -5.65
C PHE A 43 9.29 -0.45 -6.63
N ILE A 44 7.97 -0.68 -6.47
CA ILE A 44 7.29 -1.80 -7.13
C ILE A 44 6.56 -1.35 -8.40
N ASN A 45 5.85 -0.21 -8.35
CA ASN A 45 5.00 0.27 -9.43
C ASN A 45 5.57 1.50 -10.14
N PHE A 46 5.12 1.76 -11.38
CA PHE A 46 5.30 3.06 -12.00
C PHE A 46 4.22 4.01 -11.47
N VAL A 47 4.66 5.04 -10.78
CA VAL A 47 3.77 6.03 -10.17
C VAL A 47 4.18 7.42 -10.63
N TYR A 48 3.21 8.15 -11.17
CA TYR A 48 3.39 9.51 -11.63
C TYR A 48 2.50 10.44 -10.84
N ARG A 49 3.07 11.57 -10.43
CA ARG A 49 2.32 12.70 -9.91
C ARG A 49 2.08 13.65 -11.07
N VAL A 50 0.80 14.00 -11.33
CA VAL A 50 0.38 14.87 -12.42
C VAL A 50 -0.50 15.96 -11.87
N SER A 51 -0.18 17.23 -12.18
CA SER A 51 -0.96 18.39 -11.72
C SER A 51 -1.17 19.40 -12.86
N ASP A 52 -2.37 19.99 -12.91
CA ASP A 52 -2.72 21.11 -13.75
C ASP A 52 -2.71 22.46 -12.98
N GLY A 53 -2.23 22.44 -11.74
CA GLY A 53 -2.22 23.58 -10.81
C GLY A 53 -3.46 23.65 -9.91
N GLU A 54 -4.60 23.12 -10.34
CA GLU A 54 -5.84 23.02 -9.56
C GLU A 54 -6.06 21.60 -9.03
N HIS A 55 -5.83 20.60 -9.88
CA HIS A 55 -5.98 19.18 -9.56
C HIS A 55 -4.62 18.53 -9.40
N HIS A 56 -4.49 17.71 -8.37
CA HIS A 56 -3.29 16.95 -8.08
C HIS A 56 -3.63 15.46 -8.07
N LEU A 57 -2.98 14.70 -8.95
CA LEU A 57 -3.33 13.32 -9.23
C LEU A 57 -2.12 12.39 -9.05
N ILE A 58 -2.39 11.19 -8.58
CA ILE A 58 -1.48 10.05 -8.65
C ILE A 58 -1.99 9.11 -9.73
N VAL A 59 -1.13 8.76 -10.68
CA VAL A 59 -1.37 7.77 -11.73
C VAL A 59 -0.46 6.58 -11.45
N LYS A 60 -1.03 5.44 -11.06
CA LYS A 60 -0.29 4.22 -10.70
C LYS A 60 -0.52 3.14 -11.74
N GLN A 61 0.55 2.63 -12.35
CA GLN A 61 0.52 1.53 -13.31
C GLN A 61 1.27 0.31 -12.77
N SER A 62 0.61 -0.85 -12.80
CA SER A 62 1.23 -2.12 -12.45
C SER A 62 1.95 -2.76 -13.62
N THR A 63 3.18 -3.22 -13.38
CA THR A 63 4.03 -3.91 -14.35
C THR A 63 4.49 -5.27 -13.82
N LEU A 64 4.96 -6.15 -14.72
CA LEU A 64 5.50 -7.47 -14.34
C LEU A 64 6.78 -7.38 -13.53
N GLU A 65 7.62 -6.40 -13.86
CA GLU A 65 8.90 -6.21 -13.21
C GLU A 65 8.77 -5.13 -12.14
N ALA A 66 9.23 -5.45 -10.93
CA ALA A 66 9.46 -4.42 -9.94
C ALA A 66 10.53 -3.46 -10.46
N ARG A 67 10.38 -2.14 -10.24
CA ARG A 67 11.43 -1.15 -10.54
C ARG A 67 12.76 -1.49 -9.86
N SER A 68 12.71 -2.14 -8.70
CA SER A 68 13.88 -2.73 -8.06
C SER A 68 14.09 -4.14 -8.60
N LYS A 69 15.32 -4.48 -8.97
CA LYS A 69 15.74 -5.84 -9.38
C LYS A 69 15.63 -6.81 -8.21
N GLY A 70 14.41 -7.16 -7.84
CA GLY A 70 14.10 -8.16 -6.82
C GLY A 70 13.71 -9.49 -7.46
N SER A 71 13.95 -10.59 -6.77
CA SER A 71 13.68 -11.96 -7.24
C SER A 71 12.21 -12.38 -7.17
N PHE A 72 11.28 -11.45 -6.96
CA PHE A 72 9.86 -11.77 -6.84
C PHE A 72 9.11 -11.47 -8.14
N THR A 73 8.36 -12.45 -8.63
CA THR A 73 7.37 -12.24 -9.70
C THR A 73 6.11 -11.66 -9.07
N LEU A 74 5.75 -10.46 -9.48
CA LEU A 74 4.57 -9.77 -8.98
C LEU A 74 3.31 -10.19 -9.75
N ASP A 75 2.15 -10.16 -9.08
CA ASP A 75 0.88 -10.34 -9.76
C ASP A 75 0.51 -9.07 -10.55
N LEU A 76 0.20 -9.25 -11.83
CA LEU A 76 -0.26 -8.13 -12.66
C LEU A 76 -1.65 -7.60 -12.24
N ASN A 77 -2.47 -8.45 -11.63
CA ASN A 77 -3.81 -8.06 -11.17
C ASN A 77 -3.79 -7.32 -9.83
N ARG A 78 -2.63 -7.14 -9.19
CA ARG A 78 -2.53 -6.43 -7.91
C ARG A 78 -3.12 -5.01 -7.96
N TYR A 79 -3.02 -4.30 -9.11
CA TYR A 79 -3.64 -2.98 -9.28
C TYR A 79 -5.16 -3.03 -9.08
N LYS A 80 -5.80 -4.09 -9.58
CA LYS A 80 -7.25 -4.26 -9.47
C LYS A 80 -7.66 -4.56 -8.04
N LEU A 81 -6.93 -5.44 -7.37
CA LEU A 81 -7.16 -5.75 -5.96
C LEU A 81 -6.92 -4.52 -5.08
N GLU A 82 -5.85 -3.75 -5.34
CA GLU A 82 -5.60 -2.51 -4.64
C GLU A 82 -6.74 -1.50 -4.83
N TYR A 83 -7.14 -1.24 -6.07
CA TYR A 83 -8.23 -0.30 -6.38
C TYR A 83 -9.56 -0.74 -5.76
N ASP A 84 -9.91 -2.03 -5.83
CA ASP A 84 -11.13 -2.57 -5.25
C ASP A 84 -11.10 -2.52 -3.71
N ALA A 85 -9.96 -2.79 -3.07
CA ALA A 85 -9.79 -2.63 -1.62
C ALA A 85 -9.95 -1.16 -1.20
N MET A 86 -9.30 -0.23 -1.92
CA MET A 86 -9.47 1.21 -1.68
C MET A 86 -10.93 1.64 -1.86
N LYS A 87 -11.62 1.13 -2.87
CA LYS A 87 -13.04 1.44 -3.12
C LYS A 87 -13.94 0.98 -1.98
N ILE A 88 -13.70 -0.23 -1.45
CA ILE A 88 -14.44 -0.74 -0.28
C ILE A 88 -14.14 0.12 0.95
N CYS A 89 -12.87 0.39 1.22
CA CYS A 89 -12.46 1.22 2.36
C CYS A 89 -12.99 2.66 2.24
N ALA A 90 -12.99 3.25 1.05
CA ALA A 90 -13.54 4.59 0.80
C ALA A 90 -15.05 4.67 1.04
N ALA A 91 -15.79 3.58 0.79
CA ALA A 91 -17.22 3.51 1.12
C ALA A 91 -17.47 3.46 2.64
N ILE A 92 -16.51 2.99 3.43
CA ILE A 92 -16.62 2.83 4.89
C ILE A 92 -16.04 4.04 5.63
N VAL A 93 -14.86 4.51 5.24
CA VAL A 93 -14.11 5.60 5.86
C VAL A 93 -13.57 6.58 4.81
N PRO A 94 -14.46 7.31 4.12
CA PRO A 94 -14.09 8.13 2.94
C PRO A 94 -13.06 9.22 3.24
N ASP A 95 -13.03 9.71 4.47
CA ASP A 95 -12.08 10.73 4.90
C ASP A 95 -10.65 10.19 5.10
N LEU A 96 -10.47 8.87 5.21
CA LEU A 96 -9.16 8.23 5.43
C LEU A 96 -8.57 7.59 4.17
N ILE A 97 -9.28 7.64 3.05
CA ILE A 97 -8.82 7.09 1.76
C ILE A 97 -8.70 8.22 0.74
N PRO A 98 -7.66 8.25 -0.11
CA PRO A 98 -7.60 9.15 -1.25
C PRO A 98 -8.84 9.02 -2.15
N LYS A 99 -9.30 10.10 -2.74
CA LYS A 99 -10.36 10.01 -3.75
C LYS A 99 -9.93 9.14 -4.92
N LEU A 100 -10.82 8.28 -5.37
CA LEU A 100 -10.61 7.43 -6.54
C LEU A 100 -11.29 8.10 -7.75
N TYR A 101 -10.54 8.30 -8.83
CA TYR A 101 -11.05 8.98 -10.02
C TYR A 101 -11.34 8.01 -11.15
N ASP A 102 -10.42 7.08 -11.44
CA ASP A 102 -10.56 6.16 -12.57
C ASP A 102 -9.78 4.86 -12.36
N CYS A 103 -10.22 3.78 -13.04
CA CYS A 103 -9.51 2.52 -13.12
C CYS A 103 -9.63 1.96 -14.54
N ASP A 104 -8.50 1.83 -15.21
CA ASP A 104 -8.37 1.28 -16.56
C ASP A 104 -7.80 -0.13 -16.51
N GLU A 105 -8.70 -1.10 -16.71
CA GLU A 105 -8.33 -2.52 -16.65
C GLU A 105 -7.46 -2.95 -17.84
N GLU A 106 -7.64 -2.33 -19.02
CA GLU A 106 -6.86 -2.65 -20.22
C GLU A 106 -5.38 -2.27 -20.06
N ASN A 107 -5.12 -1.10 -19.45
CA ASN A 107 -3.77 -0.58 -19.26
C ASN A 107 -3.22 -0.83 -17.84
N ARG A 108 -4.00 -1.44 -16.95
CA ARG A 108 -3.65 -1.73 -15.54
C ARG A 108 -3.22 -0.48 -14.79
N VAL A 109 -3.98 0.58 -14.98
CA VAL A 109 -3.75 1.90 -14.40
C VAL A 109 -4.94 2.26 -13.54
N PHE A 110 -4.67 2.90 -12.40
CA PHE A 110 -5.71 3.65 -11.71
C PHE A 110 -5.23 5.04 -11.34
N ILE A 111 -6.19 5.96 -11.16
CA ILE A 111 -5.94 7.37 -10.88
C ILE A 111 -6.62 7.74 -9.57
N THR A 112 -5.85 8.35 -8.68
CA THR A 112 -6.32 8.81 -7.36
C THR A 112 -5.93 10.25 -7.09
N GLU A 113 -6.48 10.81 -6.02
CA GLU A 113 -6.02 12.04 -5.40
C GLU A 113 -4.54 11.93 -5.01
N ASP A 114 -3.77 12.98 -5.28
CA ASP A 114 -2.44 13.13 -4.68
C ASP A 114 -2.59 13.71 -3.28
N VAL A 115 -2.18 12.95 -2.30
CA VAL A 115 -2.24 13.31 -0.88
C VAL A 115 -0.92 13.90 -0.35
N SER A 116 -0.01 14.33 -1.23
CA SER A 116 1.30 14.89 -0.85
C SER A 116 1.22 16.25 -0.14
N TYR A 117 0.05 16.86 -0.04
CA TYR A 117 -0.21 17.97 0.87
C TYR A 117 -0.12 17.55 2.35
N LEU A 118 -0.27 16.27 2.64
CA LEU A 118 0.09 15.63 3.90
C LEU A 118 1.55 15.17 3.86
N ARG A 119 2.06 14.68 4.99
CA ARG A 119 3.43 14.15 5.07
C ARG A 119 3.41 12.66 5.37
N ILE A 120 4.38 11.93 4.81
CA ILE A 120 4.59 10.51 5.15
C ILE A 120 4.90 10.42 6.65
N SER A 121 4.04 9.76 7.40
CA SER A 121 4.10 9.79 8.86
C SER A 121 5.39 9.19 9.42
N ARG A 122 5.97 8.18 8.77
CA ARG A 122 7.25 7.57 9.17
C ARG A 122 8.36 8.58 9.38
N PHE A 123 8.63 9.42 8.38
CA PHE A 123 9.76 10.35 8.44
C PHE A 123 9.54 11.47 9.46
N GLN A 124 8.30 11.89 9.64
CA GLN A 124 7.96 12.91 10.64
C GLN A 124 8.05 12.36 12.07
N LEU A 125 7.56 11.14 12.29
CA LEU A 125 7.69 10.45 13.60
C LEU A 125 9.16 10.24 13.97
N LEU A 126 10.02 9.88 13.00
CA LEU A 126 11.47 9.77 13.23
C LEU A 126 12.12 11.11 13.60
N LYS A 127 11.55 12.25 13.18
CA LYS A 127 11.95 13.61 13.59
C LYS A 127 11.33 14.05 14.91
N GLY A 128 10.56 13.19 15.59
CA GLY A 128 9.88 13.49 16.85
C GLY A 128 8.60 14.32 16.69
N VAL A 129 8.08 14.46 15.48
CA VAL A 129 6.78 15.13 15.25
C VAL A 129 5.66 14.25 15.82
N THR A 130 4.76 14.83 16.60
CA THR A 130 3.60 14.15 17.15
C THR A 130 2.34 14.49 16.36
N TYR A 131 1.49 13.49 16.18
CA TYR A 131 0.20 13.60 15.51
C TYR A 131 -0.91 13.20 16.48
N PRO A 132 -1.56 14.16 17.17
CA PRO A 132 -2.47 13.86 18.29
C PRO A 132 -3.70 13.04 17.89
N LYS A 133 -4.10 13.10 16.61
CA LYS A 133 -5.29 12.37 16.12
C LYS A 133 -4.94 11.10 15.34
N LEU A 134 -3.68 10.84 15.05
CA LEU A 134 -3.28 9.75 14.14
C LEU A 134 -3.70 8.39 14.68
N ALA A 135 -3.46 8.14 15.98
CA ALA A 135 -3.80 6.85 16.59
C ALA A 135 -5.31 6.57 16.51
N ASP A 136 -6.15 7.55 16.84
CA ASP A 136 -7.61 7.39 16.75
C ASP A 136 -8.10 7.20 15.30
N GLN A 137 -7.51 7.93 14.36
CA GLN A 137 -7.87 7.83 12.94
C GLN A 137 -7.51 6.43 12.38
N ILE A 138 -6.32 5.92 12.68
CA ILE A 138 -5.91 4.59 12.23
C ILE A 138 -6.67 3.49 12.98
N ALA A 139 -6.95 3.63 14.27
CA ALA A 139 -7.81 2.71 15.00
C ALA A 139 -9.22 2.66 14.40
N ARG A 140 -9.80 3.81 14.04
CA ARG A 140 -11.10 3.89 13.34
C ARG A 140 -11.03 3.24 11.97
N TYR A 141 -9.97 3.50 11.19
CA TYR A 141 -9.76 2.83 9.91
C TYR A 141 -9.78 1.30 10.08
N MET A 142 -8.95 0.77 10.96
CA MET A 142 -8.85 -0.68 11.19
C MET A 142 -10.17 -1.27 11.70
N ALA A 143 -10.75 -0.69 12.74
CA ALA A 143 -11.97 -1.22 13.35
C ALA A 143 -13.15 -1.21 12.37
N ALA A 144 -13.36 -0.11 11.64
CA ALA A 144 -14.47 0.00 10.72
C ALA A 144 -14.28 -0.89 9.48
N THR A 145 -13.12 -0.84 8.83
CA THR A 145 -12.90 -1.64 7.61
C THR A 145 -12.96 -3.13 7.90
N GLN A 146 -12.39 -3.60 9.00
CA GLN A 146 -12.43 -5.00 9.40
C GLN A 146 -13.85 -5.44 9.77
N PHE A 147 -14.59 -4.65 10.57
CA PHE A 147 -15.95 -4.99 10.96
C PHE A 147 -16.88 -5.05 9.74
N TYR A 148 -16.92 -3.99 8.92
CA TYR A 148 -17.85 -3.89 7.80
C TYR A 148 -17.51 -4.82 6.62
N THR A 149 -16.36 -5.48 6.63
CA THR A 149 -16.00 -6.53 5.67
C THR A 149 -16.05 -7.94 6.26
N SER A 150 -16.37 -8.10 7.54
CA SER A 150 -16.44 -9.40 8.23
C SER A 150 -17.77 -10.10 8.04
N GLU A 151 -17.80 -11.40 8.37
CA GLU A 151 -19.03 -12.19 8.42
C GLU A 151 -19.99 -11.77 9.54
N TYR A 152 -19.55 -10.95 10.50
CA TYR A 152 -20.43 -10.36 11.51
C TYR A 152 -21.35 -9.30 10.94
N TYR A 153 -20.98 -8.70 9.82
CA TYR A 153 -21.74 -7.64 9.16
C TYR A 153 -22.30 -8.06 7.82
N LEU A 154 -21.51 -8.75 7.01
CA LEU A 154 -21.92 -9.17 5.66
C LEU A 154 -22.78 -10.42 5.71
N ASP A 155 -23.72 -10.53 4.77
CA ASP A 155 -24.38 -11.81 4.52
C ASP A 155 -23.37 -12.83 3.97
N THR A 156 -23.68 -14.11 4.15
CA THR A 156 -22.80 -15.22 3.81
C THR A 156 -22.36 -15.22 2.35
N LYS A 157 -23.25 -14.83 1.43
CA LYS A 157 -22.92 -14.81 -0.01
C LYS A 157 -21.88 -13.73 -0.29
N ARG A 158 -22.14 -12.51 0.17
CA ARG A 158 -21.26 -11.36 -0.06
C ARG A 158 -19.90 -11.55 0.61
N PHE A 159 -19.88 -12.12 1.81
CA PHE A 159 -18.63 -12.46 2.50
C PHE A 159 -17.78 -13.44 1.68
N ARG A 160 -18.40 -14.52 1.16
CA ARG A 160 -17.70 -15.51 0.33
C ARG A 160 -17.21 -14.91 -0.98
N ASP A 161 -18.03 -14.12 -1.66
CA ASP A 161 -17.66 -13.48 -2.93
C ASP A 161 -16.41 -12.57 -2.71
N LEU A 162 -16.39 -11.77 -1.65
CA LEU A 162 -15.25 -10.92 -1.31
C LEU A 162 -14.01 -11.73 -0.90
N SER A 163 -14.17 -12.77 -0.07
CA SER A 163 -13.02 -13.59 0.36
C SER A 163 -12.37 -14.34 -0.81
N VAL A 164 -13.16 -14.75 -1.81
CA VAL A 164 -12.63 -15.33 -3.05
C VAL A 164 -11.94 -14.26 -3.91
N HIS A 165 -12.56 -13.08 -4.07
CA HIS A 165 -11.99 -11.97 -4.85
C HIS A 165 -10.65 -11.50 -4.29
N PHE A 166 -10.56 -11.35 -2.96
CA PHE A 166 -9.35 -10.92 -2.27
C PHE A 166 -8.49 -12.08 -1.75
N MET A 167 -8.46 -13.21 -2.44
CA MET A 167 -7.56 -14.31 -2.06
C MET A 167 -6.09 -13.90 -2.17
N ASN A 168 -5.74 -13.07 -3.15
CA ASN A 168 -4.46 -12.42 -3.36
C ASN A 168 -3.23 -13.30 -3.11
N THR A 169 -3.25 -14.51 -3.65
CA THR A 169 -2.30 -15.58 -3.31
C THR A 169 -0.85 -15.21 -3.51
N THR A 170 -0.53 -14.48 -4.59
CA THR A 170 0.85 -14.10 -4.93
C THR A 170 1.40 -13.08 -3.95
N MET A 171 0.66 -11.99 -3.71
CA MET A 171 1.11 -10.92 -2.82
C MET A 171 1.10 -11.39 -1.35
N ARG A 172 0.09 -12.18 -0.96
CA ARG A 172 0.04 -12.82 0.36
C ARG A 172 1.25 -13.73 0.61
N LYS A 173 1.69 -14.51 -0.41
CA LYS A 173 2.90 -15.34 -0.30
C LYS A 173 4.16 -14.48 -0.08
N ILE A 174 4.27 -13.33 -0.75
CA ILE A 174 5.40 -12.40 -0.55
C ILE A 174 5.43 -11.93 0.91
N MET A 175 4.26 -11.54 1.45
CA MET A 175 4.15 -11.13 2.85
C MET A 175 4.42 -12.29 3.82
N GLU A 176 3.92 -13.51 3.54
CA GLU A 176 4.23 -14.70 4.34
C GLU A 176 5.74 -14.95 4.44
N VAL A 177 6.41 -14.92 3.29
CA VAL A 177 7.87 -15.09 3.21
C VAL A 177 8.58 -14.00 3.97
N GLY A 178 8.28 -12.72 3.67
CA GLY A 178 8.94 -11.58 4.29
C GLY A 178 8.75 -11.51 5.81
N MET A 179 7.53 -11.74 6.30
CA MET A 179 7.20 -11.57 7.72
C MET A 179 7.53 -12.80 8.57
N PHE A 180 7.33 -14.02 8.03
CA PHE A 180 7.39 -15.24 8.85
C PHE A 180 8.51 -16.20 8.48
N LEU A 181 9.10 -16.10 7.30
CA LEU A 181 10.11 -17.07 6.86
C LEU A 181 11.51 -16.46 6.73
N THR A 182 11.65 -15.27 6.17
CA THR A 182 12.98 -14.66 5.89
C THR A 182 13.38 -13.55 6.85
N SER A 183 12.45 -12.83 7.44
CA SER A 183 12.74 -11.67 8.34
C SER A 183 13.47 -12.03 9.64
N VAL A 184 13.93 -13.27 9.78
CA VAL A 184 14.45 -13.86 11.01
C VAL A 184 15.94 -14.15 10.93
N THR A 185 16.53 -14.16 9.74
CA THR A 185 17.96 -14.37 9.60
C THR A 185 18.64 -13.05 9.27
N PRO A 186 19.68 -12.64 10.01
CA PRO A 186 20.43 -11.42 9.72
C PRO A 186 21.06 -11.40 8.33
N GLU A 187 21.24 -12.55 7.72
CA GLU A 187 21.75 -12.76 6.37
C GLU A 187 20.76 -12.33 5.28
N ASP A 188 19.45 -12.33 5.60
CA ASP A 188 18.38 -12.00 4.64
C ASP A 188 18.10 -10.50 4.51
N THR A 189 18.80 -9.65 5.25
CA THR A 189 18.67 -8.21 5.13
C THR A 189 19.42 -7.70 3.91
N VAL A 190 18.71 -7.58 2.82
CA VAL A 190 19.21 -7.16 1.51
C VAL A 190 20.07 -5.88 1.63
N GLY A 191 21.40 -6.07 1.62
CA GLY A 191 22.37 -5.02 1.31
C GLY A 191 22.57 -3.88 2.31
N ARG A 192 21.98 -3.94 3.51
CA ARG A 192 22.20 -2.92 4.55
C ARG A 192 23.13 -3.45 5.64
N PRO A 193 24.27 -2.78 5.94
CA PRO A 193 25.09 -3.16 7.07
C PRO A 193 24.28 -2.99 8.36
N LEU A 194 24.07 -4.08 9.09
CA LEU A 194 23.41 -4.06 10.38
C LEU A 194 24.44 -3.83 11.49
N ASP A 195 24.01 -3.13 12.53
CA ASP A 195 24.80 -3.02 13.76
C ASP A 195 25.10 -4.43 14.33
N PRO A 196 26.37 -4.75 14.68
CA PRO A 196 26.76 -6.05 15.20
C PRO A 196 26.01 -6.47 16.48
N GLU A 197 25.65 -5.52 17.35
CA GLU A 197 24.85 -5.80 18.54
C GLU A 197 23.42 -6.21 18.17
N PHE A 198 22.84 -5.53 17.19
CA PHE A 198 21.52 -5.89 16.63
C PHE A 198 21.54 -7.29 16.02
N VAL A 199 22.57 -7.63 15.24
CA VAL A 199 22.74 -8.97 14.65
C VAL A 199 22.82 -10.04 15.75
N THR A 200 23.61 -9.81 16.79
CA THR A 200 23.76 -10.73 17.92
C THR A 200 22.43 -10.92 18.66
N PHE A 201 21.72 -9.84 18.95
CA PHE A 201 20.41 -9.87 19.59
C PHE A 201 19.38 -10.59 18.74
N SER A 202 19.33 -10.29 17.45
CA SER A 202 18.42 -10.93 16.49
C SER A 202 18.62 -12.45 16.42
N LYS A 203 19.89 -12.90 16.29
CA LYS A 203 20.21 -14.35 16.31
C LYS A 203 19.73 -15.03 17.59
N ARG A 204 19.88 -14.42 18.74
CA ARG A 204 19.40 -14.96 20.01
C ARG A 204 17.88 -15.08 20.03
N ILE A 205 17.16 -14.03 19.63
CA ILE A 205 15.69 -14.04 19.58
C ILE A 205 15.19 -15.09 18.59
N CYS A 206 15.81 -15.15 17.40
CA CYS A 206 15.43 -16.10 16.36
C CYS A 206 15.71 -17.56 16.72
N ALA A 207 16.65 -17.82 17.62
CA ALA A 207 16.96 -19.18 18.11
C ALA A 207 16.05 -19.61 19.29
N ASP A 208 15.28 -18.69 19.89
CA ASP A 208 14.41 -19.02 21.02
C ASP A 208 13.23 -19.89 20.57
N PRO A 209 13.06 -21.11 21.12
CA PRO A 209 11.98 -22.01 20.73
C PRO A 209 10.58 -21.44 20.97
N ALA A 210 10.40 -20.60 21.99
CA ALA A 210 9.10 -19.96 22.28
C ALA A 210 8.74 -18.92 21.20
N VAL A 211 9.72 -18.13 20.74
CA VAL A 211 9.57 -17.17 19.64
C VAL A 211 9.27 -17.90 18.33
N LEU A 212 10.02 -18.97 18.04
CA LEU A 212 9.78 -19.79 16.84
C LEU A 212 8.38 -20.39 16.83
N LEU A 213 7.92 -20.94 17.96
CA LEU A 213 6.57 -21.50 18.07
C LEU A 213 5.48 -20.42 17.92
N ALA A 214 5.65 -19.26 18.56
CA ALA A 214 4.72 -18.13 18.43
C ALA A 214 4.62 -17.66 16.97
N ARG A 215 5.74 -17.54 16.29
CA ARG A 215 5.82 -17.16 14.87
C ARG A 215 5.11 -18.16 13.96
N GLN A 216 5.31 -19.47 14.19
CA GLN A 216 4.62 -20.51 13.42
C GLN A 216 3.10 -20.47 13.65
N LYS A 217 2.64 -20.22 14.88
CA LYS A 217 1.21 -20.04 15.18
C LYS A 217 0.63 -18.82 14.48
N LEU A 218 1.33 -17.68 14.52
CA LEU A 218 0.91 -16.46 13.82
C LEU A 218 0.87 -16.66 12.30
N ARG A 219 1.89 -17.31 11.74
CA ARG A 219 1.90 -17.68 10.33
C ARG A 219 0.70 -18.55 9.96
N HIS A 220 0.39 -19.56 10.79
CA HIS A 220 -0.78 -20.42 10.56
C HIS A 220 -2.08 -19.60 10.57
N LEU A 221 -2.27 -18.71 11.53
CA LEU A 221 -3.43 -17.81 11.57
C LEU A 221 -3.49 -16.91 10.32
N PHE A 222 -2.38 -16.29 9.96
CA PHE A 222 -2.25 -15.44 8.77
C PHE A 222 -2.65 -16.17 7.48
N MET A 223 -2.30 -17.46 7.36
CA MET A 223 -2.57 -18.25 6.16
C MET A 223 -3.96 -18.89 6.14
N SER A 224 -4.62 -19.08 7.29
CA SER A 224 -5.84 -19.90 7.40
C SER A 224 -7.08 -19.16 7.91
N LYS A 225 -6.94 -17.94 8.50
CA LYS A 225 -8.02 -17.19 9.10
C LYS A 225 -8.40 -15.99 8.23
N GLY A 226 -9.38 -16.19 7.36
CA GLY A 226 -9.93 -15.11 6.52
C GLY A 226 -11.22 -14.55 7.13
N GLU A 227 -11.13 -13.72 8.15
CA GLU A 227 -12.29 -13.21 8.89
C GLU A 227 -12.81 -11.87 8.37
N CYS A 228 -11.96 -11.09 7.71
CA CYS A 228 -12.27 -9.77 7.14
C CYS A 228 -11.20 -9.34 6.14
N LEU A 229 -11.47 -8.27 5.39
CA LEU A 229 -10.46 -7.65 4.53
C LEU A 229 -9.45 -6.90 5.40
N ILE A 230 -8.16 -7.22 5.22
CA ILE A 230 -7.07 -6.50 5.86
C ILE A 230 -6.16 -5.82 4.83
N HIS A 231 -5.54 -4.72 5.22
CA HIS A 231 -4.56 -4.00 4.39
C HIS A 231 -3.29 -4.82 4.14
N CYS A 232 -2.88 -5.57 5.15
CA CYS A 232 -1.68 -6.41 5.22
C CYS A 232 -0.33 -5.68 5.21
N ASP A 233 -0.25 -4.43 4.77
CA ASP A 233 0.99 -3.63 4.76
C ASP A 233 0.76 -2.24 5.40
N LEU A 234 -0.02 -2.18 6.47
CA LEU A 234 -0.35 -0.93 7.16
C LEU A 234 0.79 -0.50 8.09
N HIS A 235 1.75 0.19 7.52
CA HIS A 235 2.87 0.78 8.25
C HIS A 235 2.95 2.29 8.03
N THR A 236 3.80 2.98 8.79
CA THR A 236 3.85 4.44 8.81
C THR A 236 4.32 5.08 7.49
N SER A 237 4.91 4.34 6.55
CA SER A 237 5.20 4.84 5.19
C SER A 237 3.96 4.86 4.30
N ASN A 238 2.95 4.02 4.58
CA ASN A 238 1.68 3.96 3.84
C ASN A 238 0.59 4.82 4.50
N ILE A 239 0.98 5.68 5.43
CA ILE A 239 0.10 6.63 6.12
C ILE A 239 0.65 8.04 5.92
N PHE A 240 -0.14 8.88 5.25
CA PHE A 240 0.10 10.31 5.13
C PHE A 240 -0.69 11.04 6.21
N ALA A 241 -0.06 11.99 6.90
CA ALA A 241 -0.70 12.67 8.03
C ALA A 241 -0.34 14.16 8.13
N SER A 242 -1.27 14.90 8.74
CA SER A 242 -1.09 16.24 9.31
C SER A 242 -1.53 16.23 10.77
N GLN A 243 -1.59 17.38 11.43
CA GLN A 243 -2.08 17.49 12.81
C GLN A 243 -3.56 17.10 12.96
N THR A 244 -4.33 17.13 11.88
CA THR A 244 -5.79 16.93 11.91
C THR A 244 -6.31 15.83 10.99
N GLU A 245 -5.53 15.40 10.03
CA GLU A 245 -5.98 14.56 8.92
C GLU A 245 -4.98 13.44 8.65
N ALA A 246 -5.48 12.28 8.24
CA ALA A 246 -4.67 11.17 7.74
C ALA A 246 -5.29 10.52 6.51
N LYS A 247 -4.44 9.94 5.67
CA LYS A 247 -4.82 9.10 4.53
C LYS A 247 -4.00 7.83 4.53
N VAL A 248 -4.66 6.72 4.20
CA VAL A 248 -4.06 5.39 4.05
C VAL A 248 -4.00 5.06 2.57
N ILE A 249 -2.85 4.60 2.12
CA ILE A 249 -2.56 4.27 0.71
C ILE A 249 -1.97 2.87 0.59
N ASP A 250 -1.80 2.39 -0.65
CA ASP A 250 -0.99 1.21 -1.01
C ASP A 250 -1.57 -0.12 -0.48
N MET A 251 -2.77 -0.45 -0.92
CA MET A 251 -3.51 -1.66 -0.51
C MET A 251 -3.24 -2.87 -1.41
N GLU A 252 -2.12 -2.93 -2.15
CA GLU A 252 -1.83 -4.02 -3.11
C GLU A 252 -1.65 -5.39 -2.44
N TYR A 253 -1.37 -5.41 -1.13
CA TYR A 253 -1.27 -6.62 -0.31
C TYR A 253 -2.59 -7.01 0.38
N ALA A 254 -3.68 -6.26 0.15
CA ALA A 254 -4.94 -6.53 0.82
C ALA A 254 -5.47 -7.95 0.50
N PHE A 255 -5.96 -8.66 1.53
CA PHE A 255 -6.58 -9.98 1.41
C PHE A 255 -7.48 -10.29 2.61
N PHE A 256 -8.25 -11.41 2.49
CA PHE A 256 -9.05 -12.00 3.56
C PHE A 256 -8.26 -13.06 4.34
#